data_d835bd8f020c3fa7d4d7744036b67221
#
_entry.id   d835bd8f020c3fa7d4d7744036b67221
#
_cell.length_a   1.000
_cell.length_b   1.000
_cell.length_c   1.000
_cell.angle_alpha   90.00
_cell.angle_beta   90.00
_cell.angle_gamma   90.00
#
_symmetry.space_group_name_H-M   'P 1'
#
loop_
_entity.id
_entity.type
_entity.pdbx_description
1 polymer ?
#
loop_
_entity_poly.entity_id
_entity_poly.type
_entity_poly.pdbx_seq_one_letter_code
_entity_poly.pdbx_strand_id
1 'polypeptide(L)'
;DGHGNLIPFAVLVLLIWKRKELASLEFKAWWPGLSLLALGLALHLVGYIAQQTRISLLGMFIGFYGLMGFCWGLAGLRATFFPYILFLFCVPIGSLAQPITFPLRVLVSTLAAGFSDTILQIDVVRQGTLIMDVNEKFTYDVAAACSGIRSLMTLVPLTLAFGFIAYQAWWKRILLILLSVPLAVAGNTLRIVLVIIIGDEFGQD
;
A
#
# COMPACT_ATOMS: atom_id res chain seq x y z
N ASP A 1 12.78 0.78 1.54
CA ASP A 1 11.33 0.50 1.57
C ASP A 1 11.06 -0.74 2.43
N GLY A 2 11.09 -0.57 3.77
CA GLY A 2 11.04 -1.69 4.73
C GLY A 2 9.71 -2.47 4.78
N HIS A 3 8.62 -1.92 4.24
CA HIS A 3 7.31 -2.58 4.23
C HIS A 3 7.21 -3.72 3.22
N GLY A 4 7.94 -3.64 2.10
CA GLY A 4 7.97 -4.71 1.10
C GLY A 4 8.46 -6.05 1.68
N ASN A 5 9.30 -6.00 2.71
CA ASN A 5 9.83 -7.20 3.36
C ASN A 5 8.83 -7.87 4.31
N LEU A 6 7.83 -7.15 4.82
CA LEU A 6 6.82 -7.71 5.73
C LEU A 6 5.72 -8.47 4.98
N ILE A 7 5.42 -8.09 3.75
CA ILE A 7 4.34 -8.70 2.95
C ILE A 7 4.60 -10.19 2.67
N PRO A 8 5.80 -10.63 2.25
CA PRO A 8 6.09 -12.06 2.06
C PRO A 8 5.87 -12.87 3.33
N PHE A 9 6.22 -12.34 4.51
CA PHE A 9 5.95 -12.99 5.80
C PHE A 9 4.45 -13.11 6.07
N ALA A 10 3.67 -12.06 5.81
CA ALA A 10 2.22 -12.10 5.97
C ALA A 10 1.58 -13.12 5.02
N VAL A 11 2.05 -13.18 3.77
CA VAL A 11 1.60 -14.19 2.78
C VAL A 11 1.96 -15.59 3.25
N LEU A 12 3.18 -15.81 3.75
CA LEU A 12 3.62 -17.11 4.27
C LEU A 12 2.74 -17.56 5.44
N VAL A 13 2.48 -16.68 6.41
CA VAL A 13 1.59 -16.94 7.54
C VAL A 13 0.19 -17.33 7.08
N LEU A 14 -0.37 -16.61 6.09
CA LEU A 14 -1.69 -16.93 5.52
C LEU A 14 -1.71 -18.29 4.81
N LEU A 15 -0.66 -18.65 4.09
CA LEU A 15 -0.53 -19.95 3.43
C LEU A 15 -0.41 -21.09 4.47
N ILE A 16 0.38 -20.87 5.53
CA ILE A 16 0.50 -21.84 6.63
C ILE A 16 -0.84 -21.99 7.35
N TRP A 17 -1.56 -20.89 7.58
CA TRP A 17 -2.88 -20.93 8.19
C TRP A 17 -3.88 -21.73 7.35
N LYS A 18 -3.83 -21.55 6.02
CA LYS A 18 -4.67 -22.29 5.06
C LYS A 18 -4.14 -23.68 4.67
N ARG A 19 -3.04 -24.15 5.25
CA ARG A 19 -2.39 -25.39 4.82
C ARG A 19 -3.30 -26.63 4.79
N LYS A 20 -4.25 -26.73 5.71
CA LYS A 20 -5.21 -27.85 5.76
C LYS A 20 -6.20 -27.79 4.59
N GLU A 21 -6.69 -26.59 4.27
CA GLU A 21 -7.56 -26.35 3.12
C GLU A 21 -6.82 -26.65 1.83
N LEU A 22 -5.58 -26.13 1.69
CA LEU A 22 -4.74 -26.35 0.50
C LEU A 22 -4.37 -27.81 0.31
N ALA A 23 -4.10 -28.56 1.38
CA ALA A 23 -3.74 -29.98 1.32
C ALA A 23 -4.93 -30.89 0.96
N SER A 24 -6.16 -30.43 1.20
CA SER A 24 -7.39 -31.17 0.83
C SER A 24 -7.87 -30.91 -0.60
N LEU A 25 -7.20 -30.01 -1.34
CA LEU A 25 -7.59 -29.70 -2.71
C LEU A 25 -7.17 -30.83 -3.66
N GLU A 26 -8.10 -31.26 -4.50
CA GLU A 26 -7.77 -32.13 -5.63
C GLU A 26 -7.05 -31.33 -6.71
N PHE A 27 -5.90 -31.81 -7.14
CA PHE A 27 -5.16 -31.24 -8.25
C PHE A 27 -5.87 -31.57 -9.58
N LYS A 28 -6.60 -30.59 -10.11
CA LYS A 28 -7.33 -30.73 -11.36
C LYS A 28 -6.87 -29.65 -12.33
N ALA A 29 -6.14 -30.03 -13.37
CA ALA A 29 -5.63 -29.08 -14.33
C ALA A 29 -6.73 -28.20 -14.91
N TRP A 30 -6.55 -26.88 -14.80
CA TRP A 30 -7.48 -25.91 -15.39
C TRP A 30 -6.84 -25.30 -16.65
N TRP A 31 -7.22 -25.84 -17.80
CA TRP A 31 -6.66 -25.46 -19.10
C TRP A 31 -6.71 -23.95 -19.42
N PRO A 32 -7.75 -23.16 -19.02
CA PRO A 32 -7.72 -21.73 -19.22
C PRO A 32 -6.58 -21.02 -18.47
N GLY A 33 -5.94 -21.67 -17.49
CA GLY A 33 -4.72 -21.17 -16.85
C GLY A 33 -3.56 -20.97 -17.85
N LEU A 34 -3.50 -21.78 -18.92
CA LEU A 34 -2.48 -21.60 -19.96
C LEU A 34 -2.70 -20.32 -20.79
N SER A 35 -3.95 -19.90 -21.02
CA SER A 35 -4.22 -18.64 -21.69
C SER A 35 -3.81 -17.43 -20.83
N LEU A 36 -4.00 -17.51 -19.49
CA LEU A 36 -3.51 -16.50 -18.58
C LEU A 36 -1.97 -16.49 -18.52
N LEU A 37 -1.34 -17.66 -18.56
CA LEU A 37 0.13 -17.77 -18.64
C LEU A 37 0.66 -17.13 -19.91
N ALA A 38 0.08 -17.44 -21.06
CA ALA A 38 0.45 -16.85 -22.35
C ALA A 38 0.26 -15.32 -22.37
N LEU A 39 -0.86 -14.82 -21.83
CA LEU A 39 -1.11 -13.39 -21.66
C LEU A 39 -0.06 -12.74 -20.75
N GLY A 40 0.26 -13.38 -19.64
CA GLY A 40 1.26 -12.92 -18.70
C GLY A 40 2.65 -12.83 -19.33
N LEU A 41 3.05 -13.84 -20.08
CA LEU A 41 4.32 -13.86 -20.82
C LEU A 41 4.36 -12.79 -21.91
N ALA A 42 3.27 -12.59 -22.66
CA ALA A 42 3.16 -11.53 -23.66
C ALA A 42 3.31 -10.14 -23.03
N LEU A 43 2.59 -9.87 -21.94
CA LEU A 43 2.72 -8.62 -21.19
C LEU A 43 4.12 -8.43 -20.61
N HIS A 44 4.74 -9.49 -20.09
CA HIS A 44 6.10 -9.44 -19.58
C HIS A 44 7.10 -9.07 -20.69
N LEU A 45 6.96 -9.69 -21.86
CA LEU A 45 7.80 -9.40 -23.02
C LEU A 45 7.60 -7.96 -23.52
N VAL A 46 6.35 -7.51 -23.65
CA VAL A 46 6.04 -6.12 -24.04
C VAL A 46 6.62 -5.13 -23.02
N GLY A 47 6.47 -5.40 -21.73
CA GLY A 47 7.03 -4.57 -20.67
C GLY A 47 8.56 -4.53 -20.70
N TYR A 48 9.18 -5.65 -21.01
CA TYR A 48 10.64 -5.75 -21.18
C TYR A 48 11.13 -4.94 -22.37
N ILE A 49 10.52 -5.10 -23.55
CA ILE A 49 10.88 -4.38 -24.77
C ILE A 49 10.64 -2.86 -24.58
N ALA A 50 9.52 -2.48 -23.99
CA ALA A 50 9.16 -1.08 -23.72
C ALA A 50 9.96 -0.46 -22.55
N GLN A 51 10.87 -1.21 -21.91
CA GLN A 51 11.60 -0.79 -20.70
C GLN A 51 10.69 -0.32 -19.55
N GLN A 52 9.47 -0.88 -19.52
CA GLN A 52 8.46 -0.58 -18.49
C GLN A 52 8.40 -1.71 -17.45
N THR A 53 9.27 -1.65 -16.46
CA THR A 53 9.41 -2.68 -15.40
C THR A 53 8.07 -3.04 -14.75
N ARG A 54 7.14 -2.09 -14.65
CA ARG A 54 5.82 -2.30 -14.04
C ARG A 54 4.93 -3.21 -14.87
N ILE A 55 4.90 -3.00 -16.19
CA ILE A 55 4.15 -3.86 -17.11
C ILE A 55 4.74 -5.27 -17.10
N SER A 56 6.07 -5.35 -17.11
CA SER A 56 6.80 -6.60 -17.01
C SER A 56 6.49 -7.37 -15.72
N LEU A 57 6.50 -6.70 -14.56
CA LEU A 57 6.14 -7.31 -13.28
C LEU A 57 4.67 -7.73 -13.24
N LEU A 58 3.75 -6.89 -13.70
CA LEU A 58 2.33 -7.24 -13.78
C LEU A 58 2.10 -8.48 -14.66
N GLY A 59 2.76 -8.53 -15.83
CA GLY A 59 2.75 -9.69 -16.72
C GLY A 59 3.25 -10.95 -16.01
N MET A 60 4.36 -10.86 -15.28
CA MET A 60 4.90 -11.94 -14.47
C MET A 60 3.88 -12.44 -13.43
N PHE A 61 3.22 -11.54 -12.70
CA PHE A 61 2.18 -11.92 -11.74
C PHE A 61 1.00 -12.62 -12.41
N ILE A 62 0.49 -12.09 -13.54
CA ILE A 62 -0.61 -12.73 -14.28
C ILE A 62 -0.18 -14.12 -14.76
N GLY A 63 1.04 -14.25 -15.29
CA GLY A 63 1.59 -15.53 -15.76
C GLY A 63 1.72 -16.57 -14.64
N PHE A 64 2.25 -16.19 -13.49
CA PHE A 64 2.35 -17.10 -12.33
C PHE A 64 0.98 -17.52 -11.82
N TYR A 65 0.00 -16.61 -11.78
CA TYR A 65 -1.36 -16.96 -11.41
C TYR A 65 -1.99 -17.94 -12.39
N GLY A 66 -1.74 -17.76 -13.70
CA GLY A 66 -2.15 -18.68 -14.75
C GLY A 66 -1.51 -20.07 -14.59
N LEU A 67 -0.21 -20.11 -14.30
CA LEU A 67 0.53 -21.35 -14.05
C LEU A 67 -0.02 -22.10 -12.81
N MET A 68 -0.26 -21.38 -11.70
CA MET A 68 -0.90 -21.95 -10.52
C MET A 68 -2.28 -22.53 -10.83
N GLY A 69 -3.07 -21.84 -11.67
CA GLY A 69 -4.37 -22.33 -12.11
C GLY A 69 -4.27 -23.59 -12.96
N PHE A 70 -3.29 -23.67 -13.85
CA PHE A 70 -3.05 -24.87 -14.64
C PHE A 70 -2.64 -26.04 -13.74
N CYS A 71 -1.75 -25.83 -12.76
CA CYS A 71 -1.25 -26.90 -11.88
C CYS A 71 -2.26 -27.34 -10.81
N TRP A 72 -2.91 -26.37 -10.15
CA TRP A 72 -3.74 -26.62 -8.95
C TRP A 72 -5.25 -26.50 -9.21
N GLY A 73 -5.61 -26.09 -10.42
CA GLY A 73 -6.99 -25.92 -10.81
C GLY A 73 -7.67 -24.68 -10.22
N LEU A 74 -8.93 -24.50 -10.59
CA LEU A 74 -9.72 -23.34 -10.16
C LEU A 74 -9.95 -23.29 -8.65
N ALA A 75 -10.03 -24.45 -8.00
CA ALA A 75 -10.17 -24.53 -6.52
C ALA A 75 -8.91 -23.99 -5.83
N GLY A 76 -7.73 -24.37 -6.31
CA GLY A 76 -6.45 -23.86 -5.81
C GLY A 76 -6.31 -22.36 -6.02
N LEU A 77 -6.68 -21.84 -7.21
CA LEU A 77 -6.69 -20.40 -7.48
C LEU A 77 -7.57 -19.62 -6.50
N ARG A 78 -8.79 -20.11 -6.24
CA ARG A 78 -9.71 -19.45 -5.31
C ARG A 78 -9.19 -19.47 -3.88
N ALA A 79 -8.60 -20.57 -3.44
CA ALA A 79 -8.04 -20.69 -2.10
C ALA A 79 -6.82 -19.78 -1.89
N THR A 80 -5.99 -19.61 -2.92
CA THR A 80 -4.77 -18.78 -2.88
C THR A 80 -4.99 -17.36 -3.37
N PHE A 81 -6.17 -16.99 -3.85
CA PHE A 81 -6.47 -15.68 -4.43
C PHE A 81 -6.08 -14.52 -3.50
N PHE A 82 -6.50 -14.59 -2.25
CA PHE A 82 -6.24 -13.52 -1.30
C PHE A 82 -4.75 -13.37 -0.94
N PRO A 83 -4.02 -14.44 -0.54
CA PRO A 83 -2.57 -14.38 -0.37
C PRO A 83 -1.85 -13.88 -1.62
N TYR A 84 -2.34 -14.26 -2.81
CA TYR A 84 -1.73 -13.86 -4.06
C TYR A 84 -1.90 -12.36 -4.36
N ILE A 85 -3.11 -11.81 -4.16
CA ILE A 85 -3.34 -10.36 -4.27
C ILE A 85 -2.52 -9.58 -3.25
N LEU A 86 -2.40 -10.09 -2.01
CA LEU A 86 -1.57 -9.46 -1.01
C LEU A 86 -0.10 -9.41 -1.45
N PHE A 87 0.38 -10.46 -2.10
CA PHE A 87 1.74 -10.50 -2.66
C PHE A 87 1.97 -9.46 -3.76
N LEU A 88 0.92 -9.05 -4.48
CA LEU A 88 1.00 -7.97 -5.49
C LEU A 88 1.44 -6.62 -4.89
N PHE A 89 1.17 -6.38 -3.62
CA PHE A 89 1.65 -5.17 -2.92
C PHE A 89 3.17 -5.13 -2.71
N CYS A 90 3.90 -6.22 -2.99
CA CYS A 90 5.37 -6.20 -3.05
C CYS A 90 5.88 -5.44 -4.28
N VAL A 91 5.05 -5.24 -5.32
CA VAL A 91 5.45 -4.49 -6.51
C VAL A 91 5.58 -2.99 -6.16
N PRO A 92 6.70 -2.34 -6.50
CA PRO A 92 6.90 -0.93 -6.21
C PRO A 92 5.97 -0.05 -7.07
N ILE A 93 4.83 0.34 -6.51
CA ILE A 93 3.80 1.14 -7.19
C ILE A 93 4.06 2.66 -7.02
N GLY A 94 5.17 3.06 -6.41
CA GLY A 94 5.43 4.42 -5.90
C GLY A 94 5.03 5.57 -6.83
N SER A 95 5.33 5.50 -8.13
CA SER A 95 4.99 6.58 -9.08
C SER A 95 3.54 6.49 -9.61
N LEU A 96 2.90 5.31 -9.61
CA LEU A 96 1.48 5.19 -9.93
C LEU A 96 0.59 5.67 -8.78
N ALA A 97 1.10 5.60 -7.56
CA ALA A 97 0.39 6.08 -6.39
C ALA A 97 0.44 7.63 -6.24
N GLN A 98 1.35 8.31 -6.92
CA GLN A 98 1.51 9.78 -6.80
C GLN A 98 0.21 10.56 -7.09
N PRO A 99 -0.54 10.32 -8.19
CA PRO A 99 -1.77 11.05 -8.46
C PRO A 99 -2.83 10.87 -7.36
N ILE A 100 -2.85 9.71 -6.70
CA ILE A 100 -3.80 9.39 -5.62
C ILE A 100 -3.32 9.98 -4.29
N THR A 101 -2.02 9.94 -4.05
CA THR A 101 -1.45 10.33 -2.76
C THR A 101 -1.12 11.81 -2.66
N PHE A 102 -0.92 12.51 -3.78
CA PHE A 102 -0.68 13.95 -3.76
C PHE A 102 -1.83 14.75 -3.14
N PRO A 103 -3.12 14.53 -3.48
CA PRO A 103 -4.24 15.17 -2.80
C PRO A 103 -4.27 14.88 -1.29
N LEU A 104 -3.94 13.65 -0.89
CA LEU A 104 -3.86 13.29 0.53
C LEU A 104 -2.74 14.03 1.27
N ARG A 105 -1.60 14.26 0.62
CA ARG A 105 -0.51 15.06 1.20
C ARG A 105 -0.92 16.51 1.39
N VAL A 106 -1.57 17.10 0.38
CA VAL A 106 -2.11 18.46 0.46
C VAL A 106 -3.14 18.56 1.58
N LEU A 107 -4.02 17.57 1.71
CA LEU A 107 -5.00 17.52 2.79
C LEU A 107 -4.30 17.50 4.16
N VAL A 108 -3.34 16.60 4.34
CA VAL A 108 -2.59 16.45 5.60
C VAL A 108 -1.81 17.72 5.94
N SER A 109 -1.13 18.36 4.95
CA SER A 109 -0.42 19.62 5.19
C SER A 109 -1.38 20.75 5.56
N THR A 110 -2.58 20.78 4.97
CA THR A 110 -3.62 21.77 5.31
C THR A 110 -4.12 21.56 6.74
N LEU A 111 -4.43 20.31 7.11
CA LEU A 111 -4.89 19.99 8.46
C LEU A 111 -3.83 20.28 9.52
N ALA A 112 -2.57 19.91 9.23
CA ALA A 112 -1.46 20.16 10.15
C ALA A 112 -1.18 21.64 10.36
N ALA A 113 -1.10 22.41 9.25
CA ALA A 113 -0.90 23.87 9.34
C ALA A 113 -2.05 24.55 10.07
N GLY A 114 -3.31 24.23 9.73
CA GLY A 114 -4.48 24.80 10.40
C GLY A 114 -4.55 24.45 11.89
N PHE A 115 -4.16 23.23 12.28
CA PHE A 115 -4.10 22.82 13.68
C PHE A 115 -2.99 23.57 14.44
N SER A 116 -1.83 23.74 13.82
CA SER A 116 -0.69 24.45 14.42
C SER A 116 -0.99 25.93 14.61
N ASP A 117 -1.58 26.59 13.62
CA ASP A 117 -1.95 28.00 13.67
C ASP A 117 -3.08 28.26 14.69
N THR A 118 -4.18 27.48 14.62
CA THR A 118 -5.39 27.77 15.43
C THR A 118 -5.32 27.25 16.87
N ILE A 119 -4.69 26.09 17.12
CA ILE A 119 -4.69 25.43 18.43
C ILE A 119 -3.38 25.65 19.16
N LEU A 120 -2.25 25.54 18.47
CA LEU A 120 -0.92 25.68 19.08
C LEU A 120 -0.42 27.11 19.04
N GLN A 121 -1.08 28.01 18.29
CA GLN A 121 -0.67 29.41 18.10
C GLN A 121 0.77 29.54 17.57
N ILE A 122 1.17 28.58 16.72
CA ILE A 122 2.44 28.62 15.99
C ILE A 122 2.15 29.17 14.60
N ASP A 123 2.68 30.36 14.29
CA ASP A 123 2.48 31.05 13.02
C ASP A 123 3.19 30.30 11.89
N VAL A 124 2.46 29.55 11.09
CA VAL A 124 3.01 28.80 9.95
C VAL A 124 2.41 29.23 8.64
N VAL A 125 3.24 29.35 7.62
CA VAL A 125 2.84 29.61 6.23
C VAL A 125 2.94 28.32 5.44
N ARG A 126 1.86 27.97 4.72
CA ARG A 126 1.81 26.80 3.87
C ARG A 126 1.82 27.16 2.39
N GLN A 127 2.74 26.57 1.62
CA GLN A 127 2.78 26.65 0.16
C GLN A 127 2.73 25.22 -0.43
N GLY A 128 1.53 24.77 -0.84
CA GLY A 128 1.32 23.40 -1.32
C GLY A 128 1.55 22.37 -0.22
N THR A 129 2.63 21.59 -0.33
CA THR A 129 3.08 20.62 0.69
C THR A 129 4.18 21.15 1.61
N LEU A 130 4.68 22.37 1.34
CA LEU A 130 5.69 23.03 2.14
C LEU A 130 5.03 23.76 3.31
N ILE A 131 5.56 23.56 4.52
CA ILE A 131 5.17 24.27 5.74
C ILE A 131 6.42 25.00 6.26
N MET A 132 6.29 26.30 6.44
CA MET A 132 7.38 27.19 6.87
C MET A 132 6.93 27.97 8.08
N ASP A 133 7.84 28.20 9.01
CA ASP A 133 7.63 29.19 10.08
C ASP A 133 7.72 30.61 9.51
N VAL A 134 6.93 31.53 10.02
CA VAL A 134 6.94 32.96 9.64
C VAL A 134 8.30 33.60 9.93
N ASN A 135 8.97 33.17 11.01
CA ASN A 135 10.28 33.63 11.43
C ASN A 135 11.46 32.85 10.83
N GLU A 136 11.18 32.00 9.83
CA GLU A 136 12.19 31.16 9.16
C GLU A 136 12.96 30.17 10.06
N LYS A 137 12.43 29.85 11.25
CA LYS A 137 13.07 28.89 12.17
C LYS A 137 13.15 27.48 11.56
N PHE A 138 12.12 27.10 10.78
CA PHE A 138 12.08 25.81 10.12
C PHE A 138 11.33 25.84 8.78
N THR A 139 11.70 24.91 7.92
CA THR A 139 11.02 24.67 6.63
C THR A 139 10.92 23.16 6.42
N TYR A 140 9.70 22.64 6.36
CA TYR A 140 9.45 21.20 6.16
C TYR A 140 8.68 20.97 4.88
N ASP A 141 9.22 20.12 3.99
CA ASP A 141 8.46 19.58 2.86
C ASP A 141 7.76 18.29 3.30
N VAL A 142 6.46 18.38 3.47
CA VAL A 142 5.60 17.23 3.81
C VAL A 142 5.72 16.11 2.77
N ALA A 143 6.02 16.46 1.50
CA ALA A 143 6.20 15.46 0.44
C ALA A 143 7.47 14.62 0.64
N ALA A 144 8.56 15.21 1.13
CA ALA A 144 9.81 14.52 1.37
C ALA A 144 9.85 13.77 2.71
N ALA A 145 9.45 14.44 3.80
CA ALA A 145 9.56 13.91 5.16
C ALA A 145 8.43 12.93 5.53
N CYS A 146 7.23 13.17 5.01
CA CYS A 146 6.01 12.44 5.37
C CYS A 146 5.27 11.98 4.11
N SER A 147 5.89 11.07 3.34
CA SER A 147 5.12 10.43 2.28
C SER A 147 4.04 9.56 2.93
N GLY A 148 2.83 10.09 3.12
CA GLY A 148 1.65 9.32 3.58
C GLY A 148 1.41 8.04 2.78
N ILE A 149 2.05 7.94 1.61
CA ILE A 149 2.18 6.73 0.79
C ILE A 149 2.77 5.58 1.59
N ARG A 150 3.85 5.80 2.36
CA ARG A 150 4.51 4.71 3.10
C ARG A 150 3.57 4.13 4.18
N SER A 151 2.85 5.00 4.88
CA SER A 151 1.87 4.57 5.89
C SER A 151 0.67 3.87 5.25
N LEU A 152 0.14 4.36 4.13
CA LEU A 152 -0.95 3.71 3.39
C LEU A 152 -0.52 2.37 2.80
N MET A 153 0.68 2.32 2.19
CA MET A 153 1.22 1.08 1.60
C MET A 153 1.52 -0.01 2.64
N THR A 154 1.71 0.36 3.92
CA THR A 154 1.83 -0.62 5.01
C THR A 154 0.49 -0.92 5.66
N LEU A 155 -0.33 0.09 5.90
CA LEU A 155 -1.58 -0.06 6.65
C LEU A 155 -2.64 -0.81 5.85
N VAL A 156 -2.79 -0.53 4.54
CA VAL A 156 -3.78 -1.18 3.69
C VAL A 156 -3.55 -2.70 3.57
N PRO A 157 -2.36 -3.20 3.22
CA PRO A 157 -2.11 -4.64 3.22
C PRO A 157 -2.27 -5.30 4.59
N LEU A 158 -1.85 -4.60 5.66
CA LEU A 158 -1.98 -5.11 7.01
C LEU A 158 -3.45 -5.22 7.44
N THR A 159 -4.26 -4.19 7.17
CA THR A 159 -5.71 -4.20 7.45
C THR A 159 -6.45 -5.21 6.59
N LEU A 160 -6.03 -5.40 5.33
CA LEU A 160 -6.54 -6.46 4.47
C LEU A 160 -6.26 -7.84 5.06
N ALA A 161 -5.01 -8.12 5.44
CA ALA A 161 -4.60 -9.38 6.03
C ALA A 161 -5.35 -9.66 7.34
N PHE A 162 -5.40 -8.66 8.23
CA PHE A 162 -6.13 -8.76 9.50
C PHE A 162 -7.63 -8.96 9.28
N GLY A 163 -8.25 -8.16 8.40
CA GLY A 163 -9.67 -8.26 8.09
C GLY A 163 -10.06 -9.61 7.50
N PHE A 164 -9.16 -10.22 6.72
CA PHE A 164 -9.38 -11.54 6.15
C PHE A 164 -9.34 -12.63 7.23
N ILE A 165 -8.44 -12.54 8.21
CA ILE A 165 -8.29 -13.51 9.29
C ILE A 165 -9.39 -13.33 10.34
N ALA A 166 -9.65 -12.08 10.77
CA ALA A 166 -10.50 -11.76 11.91
C ALA A 166 -12.01 -11.79 11.59
N TYR A 167 -12.40 -11.47 10.36
CA TYR A 167 -13.79 -11.30 10.00
C TYR A 167 -14.22 -12.21 8.85
N GLN A 168 -15.37 -12.89 8.99
CA GLN A 168 -15.99 -13.66 7.91
C GLN A 168 -16.91 -12.78 7.04
N ALA A 169 -17.54 -11.75 7.63
CA ALA A 169 -18.48 -10.89 6.95
C ALA A 169 -17.77 -9.86 6.06
N TRP A 170 -18.10 -9.82 4.78
CA TRP A 170 -17.53 -8.92 3.78
C TRP A 170 -17.63 -7.44 4.13
N TRP A 171 -18.78 -7.01 4.68
CA TRP A 171 -18.99 -5.61 5.04
C TRP A 171 -18.03 -5.12 6.14
N LYS A 172 -17.68 -5.99 7.11
CA LYS A 172 -16.71 -5.66 8.16
C LYS A 172 -15.29 -5.48 7.59
N ARG A 173 -14.93 -6.29 6.59
CA ARG A 173 -13.65 -6.17 5.87
C ARG A 173 -13.58 -4.84 5.11
N ILE A 174 -14.64 -4.51 4.37
CA ILE A 174 -14.73 -3.24 3.63
C ILE A 174 -14.68 -2.05 4.59
N LEU A 175 -15.42 -2.09 5.69
CA LEU A 175 -15.41 -1.03 6.69
C LEU A 175 -14.01 -0.83 7.29
N LEU A 176 -13.29 -1.92 7.58
CA LEU A 176 -11.93 -1.84 8.11
C LEU A 176 -10.97 -1.18 7.13
N ILE A 177 -11.07 -1.51 5.82
CA ILE A 177 -10.26 -0.89 4.77
C ILE A 177 -10.61 0.59 4.64
N LEU A 178 -11.89 0.96 4.63
CA LEU A 178 -12.33 2.35 4.54
C LEU A 178 -11.85 3.17 5.75
N LEU A 179 -11.85 2.60 6.95
CA LEU A 179 -11.35 3.26 8.16
C LEU A 179 -9.83 3.38 8.18
N SER A 180 -9.11 2.54 7.45
CA SER A 180 -7.64 2.63 7.39
C SER A 180 -7.15 3.94 6.75
N VAL A 181 -7.90 4.50 5.80
CA VAL A 181 -7.54 5.75 5.12
C VAL A 181 -7.61 6.96 6.07
N PRO A 182 -8.76 7.25 6.73
CA PRO A 182 -8.82 8.37 7.66
C PRO A 182 -7.86 8.19 8.85
N LEU A 183 -7.63 6.96 9.31
CA LEU A 183 -6.67 6.68 10.37
C LEU A 183 -5.24 6.98 9.93
N ALA A 184 -4.87 6.63 8.69
CA ALA A 184 -3.57 6.97 8.11
C ALA A 184 -3.39 8.48 7.96
N VAL A 185 -4.44 9.21 7.53
CA VAL A 185 -4.44 10.67 7.44
C VAL A 185 -4.25 11.29 8.81
N ALA A 186 -5.03 10.87 9.81
CA ALA A 186 -4.94 11.37 11.18
C ALA A 186 -3.55 11.13 11.80
N GLY A 187 -3.03 9.91 11.67
CA GLY A 187 -1.69 9.56 12.18
C GLY A 187 -0.58 10.37 11.50
N ASN A 188 -0.70 10.62 10.19
CA ASN A 188 0.26 11.43 9.47
C ASN A 188 0.15 12.92 9.82
N THR A 189 -1.07 13.45 9.99
CA THR A 189 -1.29 14.82 10.48
C THR A 189 -0.68 15.01 11.85
N LEU A 190 -0.93 14.09 12.80
CA LEU A 190 -0.33 14.14 14.13
C LEU A 190 1.20 14.14 14.08
N ARG A 191 1.79 13.30 13.22
CA ARG A 191 3.24 13.26 13.03
C ARG A 191 3.78 14.60 12.56
N ILE A 192 3.12 15.28 11.60
CA ILE A 192 3.57 16.57 11.08
C ILE A 192 3.43 17.65 12.15
N VAL A 193 2.33 17.67 12.90
CA VAL A 193 2.14 18.58 14.02
C VAL A 193 3.25 18.42 15.06
N LEU A 194 3.64 17.18 15.40
CA LEU A 194 4.76 16.94 16.31
C LEU A 194 6.09 17.48 15.75
N VAL A 195 6.33 17.30 14.45
CA VAL A 195 7.52 17.85 13.80
C VAL A 195 7.52 19.38 13.80
N ILE A 196 6.37 20.03 13.61
CA ILE A 196 6.22 21.49 13.70
C ILE A 196 6.53 21.96 15.12
N ILE A 197 5.99 21.32 16.17
CA ILE A 197 6.26 21.66 17.57
C ILE A 197 7.76 21.57 17.88
N ILE A 198 8.39 20.47 17.46
CA ILE A 198 9.84 20.28 17.68
C ILE A 198 10.63 21.35 16.93
N GLY A 199 10.24 21.68 15.69
CA GLY A 199 10.90 22.73 14.90
C GLY A 199 10.74 24.13 15.48
N ASP A 200 9.60 24.43 16.09
CA ASP A 200 9.40 25.72 16.73
C ASP A 200 10.24 25.87 18.03
N GLU A 201 10.37 24.79 18.82
CA GLU A 201 11.12 24.82 20.10
C GLU A 201 12.64 24.71 19.90
N PHE A 202 13.09 23.85 18.99
CA PHE A 202 14.52 23.49 18.86
C PHE A 202 15.19 24.03 17.58
N GLY A 203 14.40 24.59 16.66
CA GLY A 203 14.91 24.96 15.32
C GLY A 203 15.10 23.74 14.41
N GLN A 204 15.81 23.95 13.30
CA GLN A 204 16.05 22.92 12.27
C GLN A 204 17.47 22.31 12.35
N ASP A 205 18.22 22.54 13.44
CA ASP A 205 19.58 22.04 13.63
C ASP A 205 19.65 20.52 13.90
#